data_30d069bb9f92dfed241b4911d52bc75f
#
_entry.id   30d069bb9f92dfed241b4911d52bc75f
#
_cell.length_a   1.000
_cell.length_b   1.000
_cell.length_c   1.000
_cell.angle_alpha   90.00
_cell.angle_beta   90.00
_cell.angle_gamma   90.00
#
_symmetry.space_group_name_H-M   'P 1'
#
loop_
_entity.id
_entity.type
_entity.pdbx_description
1 polymer ?
#
loop_
_entity_poly.entity_id
_entity_poly.type
_entity_poly.pdbx_seq_one_letter_code
_entity_poly.pdbx_strand_id
1 'polypeptide(L)'
;MIDPKQLRSLVKRTLKRIPHGHSDSSEIAVLMLSAHESRLGKYLKQTQGPALGMGQIEPITHDDTWKHGYSCAANAKLLRIDRDVERLEYDLVYQIFMIRQRLFMKSELLPPANDLWAIAEYLKKHWNTVHGKATAD
;
A
#
# COMPACT_ATOMS: atom_id res chain seq x y z
N MET A 1 11.92 -12.97 -2.02
CA MET A 1 11.60 -11.67 -1.44
C MET A 1 12.54 -10.60 -1.97
N ILE A 2 12.10 -9.36 -1.98
CA ILE A 2 12.89 -8.24 -2.48
C ILE A 2 13.85 -7.80 -1.38
N ASP A 3 15.08 -7.41 -1.76
CA ASP A 3 16.03 -6.89 -0.79
C ASP A 3 15.42 -5.70 -0.05
N PRO A 4 15.40 -5.71 1.30
CA PRO A 4 14.71 -4.66 2.05
C PRO A 4 15.26 -3.26 1.83
N LYS A 5 16.57 -3.11 1.68
CA LYS A 5 17.16 -1.78 1.48
C LYS A 5 16.81 -1.22 0.12
N GLN A 6 16.83 -2.06 -0.91
CA GLN A 6 16.48 -1.61 -2.24
C GLN A 6 15.00 -1.31 -2.36
N LEU A 7 14.16 -2.12 -1.73
CA LEU A 7 12.74 -1.86 -1.69
C LEU A 7 12.45 -0.53 -0.98
N ARG A 8 13.11 -0.28 0.15
CA ARG A 8 12.92 0.98 0.87
C ARG A 8 13.29 2.17 0.01
N SER A 9 14.38 2.08 -0.75
CA SER A 9 14.78 3.14 -1.67
C SER A 9 13.71 3.41 -2.73
N LEU A 10 13.14 2.37 -3.29
CA LEU A 10 12.08 2.50 -4.29
C LEU A 10 10.81 3.09 -3.68
N VAL A 11 10.43 2.64 -2.49
CA VAL A 11 9.28 3.18 -1.77
C VAL A 11 9.47 4.67 -1.53
N LYS A 12 10.63 5.06 -1.01
CA LYS A 12 10.90 6.48 -0.74
C LYS A 12 10.79 7.32 -2.01
N ARG A 13 11.42 6.89 -3.10
CA ARG A 13 11.39 7.65 -4.36
C ARG A 13 9.98 7.75 -4.91
N THR A 14 9.22 6.68 -4.84
CA THR A 14 7.85 6.68 -5.35
C THR A 14 6.96 7.60 -4.52
N LEU A 15 7.05 7.49 -3.18
CA LEU A 15 6.22 8.31 -2.31
C LEU A 15 6.53 9.79 -2.45
N LYS A 16 7.79 10.14 -2.70
CA LYS A 16 8.18 11.56 -2.87
C LYS A 16 7.59 12.18 -4.13
N ARG A 17 7.21 11.38 -5.10
CA ARG A 17 6.57 11.90 -6.31
C ARG A 17 5.09 12.18 -6.10
N ILE A 18 4.49 11.62 -5.05
CA ILE A 18 3.07 11.81 -4.75
C ILE A 18 2.94 13.04 -3.84
N PRO A 19 2.10 14.03 -4.19
CA PRO A 19 1.86 15.16 -3.30
C PRO A 19 1.45 14.68 -1.92
N HIS A 20 2.15 15.15 -0.89
CA HIS A 20 1.97 14.74 0.51
C HIS A 20 2.14 13.24 0.75
N GLY A 21 2.76 12.54 -0.21
CA GLY A 21 2.88 11.08 -0.11
C GLY A 21 3.96 10.60 0.82
N HIS A 22 5.07 11.32 0.92
CA HIS A 22 6.22 10.89 1.69
C HIS A 22 6.29 11.52 3.07
N SER A 23 6.52 10.68 4.05
CA SER A 23 7.03 11.01 5.37
C SER A 23 7.79 9.76 5.83
N ASP A 24 8.60 9.90 6.87
CA ASP A 24 9.26 8.72 7.43
C ASP A 24 8.22 7.70 7.88
N SER A 25 7.11 8.17 8.44
CA SER A 25 6.02 7.28 8.85
C SER A 25 5.39 6.53 7.67
N SER A 26 5.11 7.22 6.56
CA SER A 26 4.51 6.56 5.41
C SER A 26 5.46 5.56 4.76
N GLU A 27 6.75 5.89 4.73
CA GLU A 27 7.77 4.98 4.21
C GLU A 27 7.80 3.69 5.02
N ILE A 28 7.84 3.81 6.35
CA ILE A 28 7.83 2.67 7.26
C ILE A 28 6.52 1.89 7.14
N ALA A 29 5.40 2.58 7.05
CA ALA A 29 4.10 1.93 6.96
C ALA A 29 4.01 1.04 5.71
N VAL A 30 4.45 1.55 4.56
CA VAL A 30 4.42 0.76 3.32
C VAL A 30 5.32 -0.47 3.43
N LEU A 31 6.52 -0.30 4.00
CA LEU A 31 7.44 -1.42 4.18
C LEU A 31 6.89 -2.46 5.14
N MET A 32 6.36 -2.01 6.27
CA MET A 32 5.81 -2.91 7.28
C MET A 32 4.62 -3.68 6.73
N LEU A 33 3.76 -2.98 5.98
CA LEU A 33 2.62 -3.61 5.34
C LEU A 33 3.07 -4.67 4.35
N SER A 34 4.05 -4.35 3.49
CA SER A 34 4.57 -5.30 2.52
C SER A 34 5.18 -6.53 3.19
N ALA A 35 5.88 -6.34 4.30
CA ALA A 35 6.45 -7.44 5.05
C ALA A 35 5.36 -8.36 5.59
N HIS A 36 4.30 -7.78 6.11
CA HIS A 36 3.21 -8.54 6.70
C HIS A 36 2.35 -9.24 5.63
N GLU A 37 1.99 -8.52 4.57
CA GLU A 37 1.04 -9.04 3.59
C GLU A 37 1.67 -10.01 2.59
N SER A 38 2.88 -9.74 2.13
CA SER A 38 3.48 -10.50 1.05
C SER A 38 4.89 -10.98 1.32
N ARG A 39 5.39 -10.83 2.54
CA ARG A 39 6.77 -11.12 2.89
C ARG A 39 7.75 -10.39 1.97
N LEU A 40 7.54 -9.07 1.83
CA LEU A 40 8.33 -8.17 0.97
C LEU A 40 8.34 -8.64 -0.48
N GLY A 41 7.17 -8.97 -0.99
CA GLY A 41 7.03 -9.32 -2.39
C GLY A 41 7.37 -10.76 -2.75
N LYS A 42 7.53 -11.62 -1.75
CA LYS A 42 7.70 -13.04 -2.03
C LYS A 42 6.46 -13.59 -2.75
N TYR A 43 5.28 -13.13 -2.33
CA TYR A 43 4.02 -13.53 -2.94
C TYR A 43 3.42 -12.33 -3.65
N LEU A 44 3.37 -12.39 -4.98
CA LEU A 44 2.78 -11.33 -5.79
C LEU A 44 1.30 -11.58 -6.06
N LYS A 45 0.86 -12.78 -5.76
CA LYS A 45 -0.54 -13.15 -5.88
C LYS A 45 -0.88 -14.03 -4.68
N GLN A 46 -2.05 -13.78 -4.10
CA GLN A 46 -2.50 -14.57 -2.96
C GLN A 46 -2.63 -16.04 -3.36
N THR A 47 -2.10 -16.95 -2.53
CA THR A 47 -2.06 -18.36 -2.85
C THR A 47 -3.47 -18.94 -3.10
N GLN A 48 -4.43 -18.54 -2.27
CA GLN A 48 -5.80 -19.01 -2.41
C GLN A 48 -6.74 -17.83 -2.24
N GLY A 49 -6.73 -16.94 -3.22
CA GLY A 49 -7.59 -15.79 -3.15
C GLY A 49 -7.24 -14.76 -4.20
N PRO A 50 -7.97 -13.66 -4.25
CA PRO A 50 -7.85 -12.66 -5.31
C PRO A 50 -6.83 -11.55 -5.06
N ALA A 51 -6.22 -11.47 -3.88
CA ALA A 51 -5.35 -10.35 -3.54
C ALA A 51 -4.05 -10.37 -4.32
N LEU A 52 -3.56 -9.19 -4.68
CA LEU A 52 -2.41 -9.02 -5.56
C LEU A 52 -1.36 -8.08 -4.99
N GLY A 53 -0.10 -8.38 -5.30
CA GLY A 53 1.02 -7.49 -5.06
C GLY A 53 1.51 -7.46 -3.64
N MET A 54 2.45 -6.55 -3.39
CA MET A 54 3.09 -6.43 -2.09
C MET A 54 2.11 -6.13 -0.95
N GLY A 55 1.05 -5.38 -1.24
CA GLY A 55 0.04 -5.03 -0.25
C GLY A 55 -1.11 -6.02 -0.18
N GLN A 56 -1.10 -7.03 -1.02
CA GLN A 56 -2.20 -7.99 -1.13
C GLN A 56 -3.54 -7.29 -1.23
N ILE A 57 -3.66 -6.44 -2.25
CA ILE A 57 -4.87 -5.67 -2.50
C ILE A 57 -5.81 -6.49 -3.38
N GLU A 58 -7.04 -6.64 -2.95
CA GLU A 58 -8.05 -7.31 -3.77
C GLU A 58 -8.52 -6.40 -4.90
N PRO A 59 -8.89 -6.95 -6.05
CA PRO A 59 -9.39 -6.11 -7.15
C PRO A 59 -10.55 -5.20 -6.77
N ILE A 60 -11.45 -5.66 -5.91
CA ILE A 60 -12.56 -4.82 -5.45
C ILE A 60 -12.07 -3.62 -4.63
N THR A 61 -11.02 -3.82 -3.83
CA THR A 61 -10.43 -2.73 -3.05
C THR A 61 -9.68 -1.75 -3.96
N HIS A 62 -9.00 -2.27 -4.98
CA HIS A 62 -8.36 -1.45 -5.99
C HIS A 62 -9.37 -0.53 -6.67
N ASP A 63 -10.47 -1.10 -7.12
CA ASP A 63 -11.50 -0.34 -7.82
C ASP A 63 -12.17 0.68 -6.90
N ASP A 64 -12.39 0.30 -5.65
CA ASP A 64 -12.93 1.22 -4.65
C ASP A 64 -12.01 2.41 -4.41
N THR A 65 -10.70 2.16 -4.36
CA THR A 65 -9.71 3.23 -4.17
C THR A 65 -9.74 4.21 -5.33
N TRP A 66 -9.80 3.74 -6.56
CA TRP A 66 -9.91 4.61 -7.72
C TRP A 66 -11.23 5.40 -7.73
N LYS A 67 -12.32 4.76 -7.33
CA LYS A 67 -13.63 5.38 -7.36
C LYS A 67 -13.83 6.39 -6.22
N HIS A 68 -13.37 6.07 -5.03
CA HIS A 68 -13.66 6.85 -3.83
C HIS A 68 -12.47 7.54 -3.20
N GLY A 69 -11.25 7.18 -3.58
CA GLY A 69 -10.06 7.85 -3.08
C GLY A 69 -10.00 9.28 -3.63
N TYR A 70 -10.11 10.27 -2.76
CA TYR A 70 -10.29 11.66 -3.17
C TYR A 70 -9.13 12.21 -4.01
N SER A 71 -7.93 11.67 -3.85
CA SER A 71 -6.75 12.16 -4.58
C SER A 71 -6.19 11.15 -5.58
N CYS A 72 -6.77 9.95 -5.67
CA CYS A 72 -6.16 8.88 -6.45
C CYS A 72 -6.05 9.24 -7.94
N ALA A 73 -7.14 9.62 -8.56
CA ALA A 73 -7.13 9.94 -10.00
C ALA A 73 -6.25 11.15 -10.31
N ALA A 74 -6.30 12.19 -9.46
CA ALA A 74 -5.49 13.38 -9.67
C ALA A 74 -4.00 13.08 -9.54
N ASN A 75 -3.61 12.32 -8.52
CA ASN A 75 -2.21 11.94 -8.33
C ASN A 75 -1.73 11.01 -9.46
N ALA A 76 -2.58 10.10 -9.90
CA ALA A 76 -2.24 9.22 -11.01
C ALA A 76 -1.97 10.02 -12.28
N LYS A 77 -2.79 11.01 -12.57
CA LYS A 77 -2.60 11.87 -13.73
C LYS A 77 -1.26 12.61 -13.65
N LEU A 78 -0.94 13.13 -12.46
CA LEU A 78 0.31 13.85 -12.24
C LEU A 78 1.51 12.93 -12.46
N LEU A 79 1.46 11.70 -12.00
CA LEU A 79 2.54 10.74 -12.14
C LEU A 79 2.49 9.96 -13.46
N ARG A 80 1.50 10.22 -14.29
CA ARG A 80 1.28 9.52 -15.56
C ARG A 80 1.11 8.02 -15.34
N ILE A 81 0.27 7.69 -14.38
CA ILE A 81 -0.06 6.32 -14.04
C ILE A 81 -1.49 6.04 -14.53
N ASP A 82 -1.65 5.01 -15.34
CA ASP A 82 -2.96 4.59 -15.80
C ASP A 82 -3.54 3.54 -14.85
N ARG A 83 -4.86 3.60 -14.68
CA ARG A 83 -5.56 2.61 -13.87
C ARG A 83 -5.48 1.25 -14.55
N ASP A 84 -4.94 0.25 -13.84
CA ASP A 84 -4.79 -1.09 -14.37
C ASP A 84 -4.63 -2.07 -13.23
N VAL A 85 -5.69 -2.82 -12.92
CA VAL A 85 -5.67 -3.75 -11.78
C VAL A 85 -4.58 -4.81 -11.92
N GLU A 86 -4.22 -5.20 -13.15
CA GLU A 86 -3.19 -6.21 -13.35
C GLU A 86 -1.81 -5.75 -12.91
N ARG A 87 -1.57 -4.44 -12.94
CA ARG A 87 -0.29 -3.90 -12.47
C ARG A 87 -0.06 -4.12 -10.99
N LEU A 88 -1.10 -4.39 -10.23
CA LEU A 88 -0.92 -4.76 -8.82
C LEU A 88 -0.07 -6.01 -8.65
N GLU A 89 0.01 -6.84 -9.66
CA GLU A 89 0.78 -8.08 -9.56
C GLU A 89 2.23 -7.90 -9.96
N TYR A 90 2.53 -7.02 -10.94
CA TYR A 90 3.88 -7.00 -11.51
C TYR A 90 4.58 -5.64 -11.49
N ASP A 91 3.88 -4.55 -11.20
CA ASP A 91 4.46 -3.20 -11.27
C ASP A 91 4.65 -2.65 -9.86
N LEU A 92 5.90 -2.65 -9.39
CA LEU A 92 6.19 -2.23 -8.02
C LEU A 92 5.79 -0.78 -7.74
N VAL A 93 6.02 0.11 -8.70
CA VAL A 93 5.65 1.52 -8.53
C VAL A 93 4.13 1.65 -8.39
N TYR A 94 3.40 0.93 -9.21
CA TYR A 94 1.93 0.94 -9.13
C TYR A 94 1.45 0.40 -7.78
N GLN A 95 2.08 -0.66 -7.31
CA GLN A 95 1.72 -1.26 -6.02
C GLN A 95 1.94 -0.27 -4.88
N ILE A 96 3.09 0.40 -4.87
CA ILE A 96 3.40 1.40 -3.84
C ILE A 96 2.41 2.56 -3.92
N PHE A 97 2.13 3.03 -5.13
CA PHE A 97 1.17 4.09 -5.36
C PHE A 97 -0.21 3.72 -4.79
N MET A 98 -0.70 2.53 -5.11
CA MET A 98 -2.03 2.10 -4.66
C MET A 98 -2.11 1.89 -3.16
N ILE A 99 -1.05 1.35 -2.54
CA ILE A 99 -1.00 1.25 -1.08
C ILE A 99 -1.14 2.63 -0.46
N ARG A 100 -0.37 3.62 -0.97
CA ARG A 100 -0.42 4.96 -0.40
C ARG A 100 -1.78 5.62 -0.61
N GLN A 101 -2.37 5.46 -1.78
CA GLN A 101 -3.69 6.02 -2.06
C GLN A 101 -4.75 5.43 -1.13
N ARG A 102 -4.67 4.14 -0.85
CA ARG A 102 -5.61 3.52 0.08
C ARG A 102 -5.41 4.06 1.50
N LEU A 103 -4.17 4.28 1.93
CA LEU A 103 -3.91 4.88 3.24
C LEU A 103 -4.42 6.32 3.33
N PHE A 104 -4.36 7.09 2.25
CA PHE A 104 -4.93 8.44 2.25
C PHE A 104 -6.43 8.46 2.55
N MET A 105 -7.12 7.38 2.32
CA MET A 105 -8.57 7.33 2.56
C MET A 105 -8.92 7.24 4.05
N LYS A 106 -7.92 7.04 4.91
CA LYS A 106 -8.14 6.97 6.34
C LYS A 106 -8.01 8.37 6.95
N SER A 107 -8.98 8.76 7.77
CA SER A 107 -8.96 10.08 8.41
C SER A 107 -7.93 10.17 9.52
N GLU A 108 -7.60 9.05 10.14
CA GLU A 108 -6.60 9.02 11.19
C GLU A 108 -5.20 9.18 10.60
N LEU A 109 -4.38 10.06 11.20
CA LEU A 109 -3.02 10.27 10.73
C LEU A 109 -2.11 9.11 11.13
N LEU A 110 -1.09 8.85 10.30
CA LEU A 110 -0.10 7.85 10.62
C LEU A 110 0.64 8.24 11.90
N PRO A 111 0.92 7.28 12.78
CA PRO A 111 1.71 7.55 13.98
C PRO A 111 3.15 7.97 13.65
N PRO A 112 3.87 8.54 14.63
CA PRO A 112 5.26 8.93 14.42
C PRO A 112 6.15 7.76 14.00
N ALA A 113 7.15 8.06 13.19
CA ALA A 113 8.05 7.03 12.63
C ALA A 113 8.83 6.27 13.70
N ASN A 114 9.10 6.90 14.84
CA ASN A 114 9.84 6.25 15.92
C ASN A 114 8.97 5.36 16.81
N ASP A 115 7.67 5.27 16.53
CA ASP A 115 6.77 4.40 17.28
C ASP A 115 6.28 3.27 16.38
N LEU A 116 7.14 2.27 16.21
CA LEU A 116 6.84 1.15 15.30
C LEU A 116 5.63 0.34 15.77
N TRP A 117 5.45 0.23 17.09
CA TRP A 117 4.29 -0.48 17.61
C TRP A 117 2.99 0.22 17.22
N ALA A 118 2.95 1.54 17.33
CA ALA A 118 1.76 2.31 16.96
C ALA A 118 1.47 2.19 15.47
N ILE A 119 2.51 2.19 14.62
CA ILE A 119 2.31 2.01 13.19
C ILE A 119 1.74 0.63 12.90
N ALA A 120 2.24 -0.41 13.56
CA ALA A 120 1.72 -1.76 13.38
C ALA A 120 0.26 -1.85 13.80
N GLU A 121 -0.11 -1.22 14.92
CA GLU A 121 -1.50 -1.19 15.36
C GLU A 121 -2.39 -0.41 14.40
N TYR A 122 -1.88 0.70 13.88
CA TYR A 122 -2.60 1.49 12.87
C TYR A 122 -2.90 0.64 11.63
N LEU A 123 -1.90 -0.07 11.12
CA LEU A 123 -2.08 -0.89 9.93
C LEU A 123 -3.04 -2.05 10.21
N LYS A 124 -2.95 -2.66 11.37
CA LYS A 124 -3.87 -3.72 11.73
C LYS A 124 -5.31 -3.20 11.77
N LYS A 125 -5.51 -2.02 12.33
CA LYS A 125 -6.83 -1.41 12.44
C LYS A 125 -7.39 -1.02 11.09
N HIS A 126 -6.58 -0.39 10.24
CA HIS A 126 -7.07 0.23 9.02
C HIS A 126 -6.95 -0.65 7.78
N TRP A 127 -5.90 -1.46 7.70
CA TRP A 127 -5.70 -2.29 6.52
C TRP A 127 -6.45 -3.61 6.62
N ASN A 128 -6.36 -4.27 7.75
CA ASN A 128 -7.01 -5.55 7.92
C ASN A 128 -8.54 -5.47 7.91
N THR A 129 -9.12 -4.30 8.15
CA THR A 129 -10.56 -4.18 8.05
C THR A 129 -11.07 -4.34 6.62
N VAL A 130 -10.21 -4.13 5.63
CA VAL A 130 -10.55 -4.32 4.23
C VAL A 130 -10.71 -5.80 3.91
N HIS A 131 -9.79 -6.60 4.44
CA HIS A 131 -9.84 -8.05 4.29
C HIS A 131 -10.25 -8.70 5.60
N GLY A 132 -10.70 -7.89 6.53
CA GLY A 132 -10.63 -8.22 7.93
C GLY A 132 -11.37 -9.41 8.35
N LYS A 133 -12.51 -9.58 7.85
CA LYS A 133 -13.22 -10.71 8.31
C LYS A 133 -12.64 -11.98 7.80
N ALA A 134 -11.95 -11.96 6.74
CA ALA A 134 -11.25 -13.14 6.26
C ALA A 134 -10.14 -13.54 7.20
N THR A 135 -9.60 -12.58 7.92
CA THR A 135 -8.49 -12.85 8.82
C THR A 135 -8.94 -12.88 10.26
N ALA A 136 -10.14 -12.53 10.46
CA ALA A 136 -10.58 -12.55 11.80
C ALA A 136 -10.44 -13.91 12.37
N ASP A 137 -9.95 -14.00 11.97
CA ASP A 137 -9.54 -14.70 12.58
C ASP A 137 -9.04 -15.03 12.73
#